data_3e53bdc522114ec4931f0c2a8cb46bee
#
_entry.id   3e53bdc522114ec4931f0c2a8cb46bee
#
_cell.length_a   1.000
_cell.length_b   1.000
_cell.length_c   1.000
_cell.angle_alpha   90.00
_cell.angle_beta   90.00
_cell.angle_gamma   90.00
#
_symmetry.space_group_name_H-M   'P 1'
#
loop_
_entity.id
_entity.type
_entity.pdbx_description
1 polymer ?
#
loop_
_entity_poly.entity_id
_entity_poly.type
_entity_poly.pdbx_seq_one_letter_code
_entity_poly.pdbx_strand_id
1 'polypeptide(L)'
;MAPGSRALIATGMVIELPKGFEAQIRPRSGLALKDGVTVLNSPGTIDADYRGEIGVILVNFGDKPFVVRRGARIAQLVVCSVERAALISGERLTSSVRGSNGFGSTGRS
;
A
#
# COMPACT_ATOMS: atom_id res chain seq x y z
N MET A 1 -14.17 -14.87 -1.89
CA MET A 1 -13.67 -14.41 -0.58
C MET A 1 -14.86 -14.09 0.32
N ALA A 2 -14.97 -14.81 1.41
CA ALA A 2 -16.02 -14.54 2.39
C ALA A 2 -15.74 -13.22 3.13
N PRO A 3 -16.78 -12.59 3.71
CA PRO A 3 -16.57 -11.43 4.58
C PRO A 3 -15.57 -11.74 5.70
N GLY A 4 -14.64 -10.83 5.95
CA GLY A 4 -13.59 -10.97 6.95
C GLY A 4 -12.39 -11.81 6.53
N SER A 5 -12.42 -12.43 5.36
CA SER A 5 -11.31 -13.23 4.87
C SER A 5 -10.32 -12.41 4.05
N ARG A 6 -9.10 -12.94 3.92
CA ARG A 6 -8.06 -12.39 3.07
C ARG A 6 -7.50 -13.47 2.17
N ALA A 7 -6.96 -13.06 1.04
CA ALA A 7 -6.35 -13.99 0.09
C ALA A 7 -5.22 -13.30 -0.68
N LEU A 8 -4.22 -14.06 -1.03
CA LEU A 8 -3.16 -13.63 -1.93
C LEU A 8 -3.60 -13.94 -3.37
N ILE A 9 -3.77 -12.89 -4.16
CA ILE A 9 -4.20 -13.02 -5.54
C ILE A 9 -2.97 -12.89 -6.44
N ALA A 10 -2.70 -13.93 -7.20
CA ALA A 10 -1.62 -13.94 -8.17
C ALA A 10 -1.96 -13.09 -9.38
N THR A 11 -1.03 -12.27 -9.84
CA THR A 11 -1.25 -11.41 -11.02
C THR A 11 -0.68 -11.98 -12.31
N GLY A 12 0.24 -12.93 -12.20
CA GLY A 12 0.97 -13.45 -13.36
C GLY A 12 2.04 -12.50 -13.87
N MET A 13 2.32 -11.40 -13.18
CA MET A 13 3.27 -10.39 -13.62
C MET A 13 4.55 -10.42 -12.82
N VAL A 14 5.66 -10.26 -13.52
CA VAL A 14 6.98 -9.99 -12.93
C VAL A 14 7.48 -8.70 -13.54
N ILE A 15 8.03 -7.81 -12.72
CA ILE A 15 8.53 -6.51 -13.19
C ILE A 15 9.99 -6.34 -12.83
N GLU A 16 10.64 -5.46 -13.57
CA GLU A 16 12.00 -5.02 -13.28
C GLU A 16 12.01 -3.50 -13.28
N LEU A 17 12.37 -2.93 -12.14
CA LEU A 17 12.43 -1.49 -11.97
C LEU A 17 13.88 -1.01 -11.92
N PRO A 18 14.17 0.17 -12.47
CA PRO A 18 15.48 0.78 -12.29
C PRO A 18 15.76 1.07 -10.82
N LYS A 19 17.04 1.04 -10.45
CA LYS A 19 17.46 1.44 -9.11
C LYS A 19 16.98 2.87 -8.83
N GLY A 20 16.49 3.11 -7.63
CA GLY A 20 15.94 4.40 -7.24
C GLY A 20 14.44 4.51 -7.40
N PHE A 21 13.78 3.43 -7.84
CA PHE A 21 12.32 3.39 -7.97
C PHE A 21 11.75 2.23 -7.18
N GLU A 22 10.50 2.36 -6.81
CA GLU A 22 9.70 1.27 -6.26
C GLU A 22 8.33 1.26 -6.92
N ALA A 23 7.64 0.13 -6.88
CA ALA A 23 6.24 0.07 -7.23
C ALA A 23 5.42 -0.10 -5.96
N GLN A 24 4.20 0.43 -5.97
CA GLN A 24 3.27 0.29 -4.86
C GLN A 24 1.95 -0.27 -5.38
N ILE A 25 1.44 -1.27 -4.68
CA ILE A 25 0.11 -1.79 -4.91
C ILE A 25 -0.85 -1.03 -4.01
N ARG A 26 -1.81 -0.37 -4.63
CA ARG A 26 -2.80 0.46 -3.94
C ARG A 26 -4.21 -0.03 -4.22
N PRO A 27 -5.14 0.16 -3.28
CA PRO A 27 -6.52 -0.24 -3.49
C PRO A 27 -7.24 0.63 -4.53
N ARG A 28 -8.37 0.14 -5.00
CA ARG A 28 -9.26 0.87 -5.90
C ARG A 28 -10.44 1.40 -5.09
N SER A 29 -10.73 2.68 -5.26
CA SER A 29 -11.80 3.34 -4.50
C SER A 29 -13.18 2.72 -4.75
N GLY A 30 -13.45 2.29 -5.98
CA GLY A 30 -14.73 1.68 -6.32
C GLY A 30 -14.98 0.37 -5.58
N LEU A 31 -13.96 -0.49 -5.50
CA LEU A 31 -14.07 -1.74 -4.74
C LEU A 31 -14.20 -1.48 -3.25
N ALA A 32 -13.45 -0.52 -2.75
CA ALA A 32 -13.50 -0.18 -1.34
C ALA A 32 -14.90 0.31 -0.94
N LEU A 33 -15.47 1.20 -1.74
CA LEU A 33 -16.77 1.79 -1.42
C LEU A 33 -17.93 0.81 -1.62
N LYS A 34 -17.95 0.10 -2.75
CA LYS A 34 -19.11 -0.76 -3.10
C LYS A 34 -19.07 -2.11 -2.40
N ASP A 35 -17.90 -2.72 -2.32
CA ASP A 35 -17.76 -4.10 -1.88
C ASP A 35 -17.02 -4.22 -0.55
N GLY A 36 -16.43 -3.14 -0.06
CA GLY A 36 -15.61 -3.20 1.14
C GLY A 36 -14.31 -3.98 0.95
N VAL A 37 -13.87 -4.14 -0.30
CA VAL A 37 -12.67 -4.91 -0.62
C VAL A 37 -11.50 -3.96 -0.84
N THR A 38 -10.39 -4.24 -0.20
CA THR A 38 -9.20 -3.40 -0.26
C THR A 38 -7.93 -4.24 -0.20
N VAL A 39 -6.79 -3.60 -0.38
CA VAL A 39 -5.48 -4.22 -0.22
C VAL A 39 -5.10 -4.15 1.25
N LEU A 40 -4.88 -5.30 1.87
CA LEU A 40 -4.67 -5.38 3.31
C LEU A 40 -3.41 -4.63 3.76
N ASN A 41 -2.33 -4.75 3.00
CA ASN A 41 -1.07 -4.08 3.28
C ASN A 41 -0.91 -2.82 2.42
N SER A 42 -1.85 -1.91 2.51
CA SER A 42 -1.82 -0.67 1.69
C SER A 42 -0.88 0.37 2.29
N PRO A 43 0.12 0.85 1.51
CA PRO A 43 0.49 0.37 0.19
C PRO A 43 1.35 -0.90 0.27
N GLY A 44 1.16 -1.80 -0.68
CA GLY A 44 2.06 -2.94 -0.85
C GLY A 44 3.29 -2.49 -1.63
N THR A 45 4.46 -2.57 -1.02
CA THR A 45 5.70 -2.07 -1.61
C THR A 45 6.44 -3.18 -2.36
N ILE A 46 6.85 -2.86 -3.58
CA ILE A 46 7.65 -3.75 -4.43
C ILE A 46 8.97 -3.04 -4.70
N ASP A 47 10.04 -3.59 -4.14
CA ASP A 47 11.37 -3.00 -4.28
C ASP A 47 11.95 -3.24 -5.67
N ALA A 48 12.90 -2.40 -6.06
CA ALA A 48 13.53 -2.47 -7.38
C ALA A 48 14.20 -3.81 -7.65
N ASP A 49 14.71 -4.47 -6.63
CA ASP A 49 15.42 -5.76 -6.75
C ASP A 49 14.51 -6.98 -6.65
N TYR A 50 13.22 -6.80 -6.45
CA TYR A 50 12.29 -7.92 -6.41
C TYR A 50 12.05 -8.46 -7.82
N ARG A 51 12.22 -9.77 -7.99
CA ARG A 51 12.05 -10.45 -9.28
C ARG A 51 10.97 -11.52 -9.25
N GLY A 52 10.26 -11.63 -8.14
CA GLY A 52 9.18 -12.60 -8.04
C GLY A 52 7.88 -12.11 -8.66
N GLU A 53 6.91 -13.00 -8.70
CA GLU A 53 5.57 -12.66 -9.16
C GLU A 53 4.93 -11.66 -8.21
N ILE A 54 4.25 -10.67 -8.78
CA ILE A 54 3.48 -9.71 -8.01
C ILE A 54 2.21 -10.37 -7.52
N GLY A 55 2.03 -10.39 -6.20
CA GLY A 55 0.80 -10.83 -5.57
C GLY A 55 0.09 -9.66 -4.90
N VAL A 56 -1.22 -9.72 -4.88
CA VAL A 56 -2.06 -8.70 -4.24
C VAL A 56 -2.78 -9.35 -3.07
N ILE A 57 -2.56 -8.83 -1.86
CA ILE A 57 -3.24 -9.33 -0.67
C ILE A 57 -4.53 -8.54 -0.51
N LEU A 58 -5.65 -9.17 -0.89
CA LEU A 58 -6.96 -8.56 -0.73
C LEU A 58 -7.59 -9.00 0.60
N VAL A 59 -8.39 -8.11 1.16
CA VAL A 59 -9.23 -8.40 2.32
C VAL A 59 -10.64 -7.93 2.01
N ASN A 60 -11.63 -8.71 2.44
CA ASN A 60 -13.04 -8.38 2.29
C ASN A 60 -13.60 -7.88 3.63
N PHE A 61 -13.73 -6.57 3.76
CA PHE A 61 -14.37 -5.93 4.91
C PHE A 61 -15.86 -5.66 4.68
N GLY A 62 -16.40 -6.13 3.55
CA GLY A 62 -17.81 -6.00 3.26
C GLY A 62 -18.63 -7.06 3.99
N ASP A 63 -19.91 -7.07 3.69
CA ASP A 63 -20.88 -7.99 4.31
C ASP A 63 -21.34 -9.11 3.37
N LYS A 64 -20.82 -9.13 2.14
CA LYS A 64 -21.16 -10.13 1.13
C LYS A 64 -19.90 -10.80 0.60
N PRO A 65 -20.00 -12.06 0.14
CA PRO A 65 -18.87 -12.69 -0.54
C PRO A 65 -18.46 -11.89 -1.78
N PHE A 66 -17.16 -11.80 -2.01
CA PHE A 66 -16.58 -11.15 -3.18
C PHE A 66 -15.90 -12.19 -4.06
N VAL A 67 -16.22 -12.20 -5.34
CA VAL A 67 -15.63 -13.13 -6.30
C VAL A 67 -14.57 -12.39 -7.10
N VAL A 68 -13.33 -12.90 -7.04
CA VAL A 68 -12.24 -12.38 -7.86
C VAL A 68 -12.26 -13.16 -9.18
N ARG A 69 -12.57 -12.46 -10.26
CA ARG A 69 -12.62 -13.07 -11.59
C ARG A 69 -11.35 -12.76 -12.35
N ARG A 70 -10.99 -13.68 -13.25
CA ARG A 70 -9.86 -13.47 -14.14
C ARG A 70 -10.08 -12.18 -14.96
N GLY A 71 -9.06 -11.33 -15.02
CA GLY A 71 -9.14 -10.05 -15.73
C GLY A 71 -9.79 -8.93 -14.95
N ALA A 72 -10.29 -9.19 -13.75
CA ALA A 72 -10.87 -8.15 -12.91
C ALA A 72 -9.79 -7.17 -12.43
N ARG A 73 -10.17 -5.91 -12.35
CA ARG A 73 -9.30 -4.85 -11.83
C ARG A 73 -9.48 -4.79 -10.31
N ILE A 74 -8.52 -5.36 -9.59
CA ILE A 74 -8.61 -5.50 -8.12
C ILE A 74 -7.75 -4.52 -7.36
N ALA A 75 -6.78 -3.89 -8.02
CA ALA A 75 -5.82 -2.96 -7.42
C ALA A 75 -5.21 -2.11 -8.51
N GLN A 76 -4.33 -1.21 -8.14
CA GLN A 76 -3.56 -0.42 -9.09
C GLN A 76 -2.10 -0.42 -8.68
N LEU A 77 -1.22 -0.35 -9.67
CA LEU A 77 0.21 -0.31 -9.48
C LEU A 77 0.72 1.07 -9.83
N VAL A 78 1.44 1.69 -8.91
CA VAL A 78 2.00 3.03 -9.06
C VAL A 78 3.51 2.93 -8.90
N VAL A 79 4.27 3.50 -9.85
CA VAL A 79 5.73 3.55 -9.77
C VAL A 79 6.13 4.90 -9.20
N CYS A 80 6.98 4.88 -8.19
CA CYS A 80 7.42 6.07 -7.47
C CYS A 80 8.94 6.09 -7.40
N SER A 81 9.54 7.27 -7.38
CA SER A 81 10.93 7.41 -7.00
C SER A 81 11.08 7.23 -5.49
N VAL A 82 12.23 6.71 -5.06
CA VAL A 82 12.49 6.41 -3.65
C VAL A 82 13.67 7.23 -3.18
N GLU A 83 13.46 7.96 -2.09
CA GLU A 83 14.54 8.63 -1.38
C GLU A 83 15.06 7.71 -0.28
N ARG A 84 16.37 7.58 -0.20
CA ARG A 84 17.01 6.81 0.86
C ARG A 84 17.43 7.74 1.97
N ALA A 85 17.05 7.39 3.20
CA ALA A 85 17.44 8.12 4.38
C ALA A 85 18.48 7.32 5.16
N ALA A 86 19.53 7.98 5.60
CA ALA A 86 20.47 7.41 6.54
C ALA A 86 20.12 7.92 7.93
N LEU A 87 19.86 6.99 8.85
CA LEU A 87 19.57 7.35 10.23
C LEU A 87 20.87 7.53 10.98
N ILE A 88 21.05 8.71 11.57
CA ILE A 88 22.21 9.00 12.40
C ILE A 88 21.75 9.38 13.79
N SER A 89 22.52 8.97 14.79
CA SER A 89 22.29 9.34 16.16
C SER A 89 22.73 10.78 16.40
N GLY A 90 21.88 11.58 17.04
CA GLY A 90 22.17 12.97 17.33
C GLY A 90 21.67 13.35 18.71
N GLU A 91 22.33 14.33 19.33
CA GLU A 91 21.98 14.81 20.65
C GLU A 91 20.81 15.80 20.61
N ARG A 92 20.67 16.52 19.50
CA ARG A 92 19.73 17.62 19.43
C ARG A 92 19.22 17.78 18.01
N LEU A 93 17.94 18.07 17.91
CA LEU A 93 17.29 18.44 16.64
C LEU A 93 17.21 19.95 16.54
N THR A 94 17.08 20.45 15.31
CA THR A 94 16.80 21.87 15.10
C THR A 94 15.37 22.14 15.55
N SER A 95 15.12 23.36 16.08
CA SER A 95 13.80 23.74 16.51
C SER A 95 12.85 23.94 15.33
N SER A 96 11.57 23.73 15.57
CA SER A 96 10.52 23.97 14.59
C SER A 96 9.32 24.60 15.29
N VAL A 97 8.43 25.22 14.50
CA VAL A 97 7.22 25.82 15.03
C VAL A 97 6.32 24.79 15.71
N ARG A 98 6.23 23.57 15.13
CA ARG A 98 5.40 22.51 15.69
C ARG A 98 6.01 21.90 16.95
N GLY A 99 7.36 21.80 16.99
CA GLY A 99 8.06 21.14 18.09
C GLY A 99 7.68 19.68 18.21
N SER A 100 7.39 19.23 19.42
CA SER A 100 7.01 17.84 19.70
C SER A 100 5.52 17.59 19.60
N ASN A 101 4.72 18.57 19.23
CA ASN A 101 3.28 18.39 19.10
C ASN A 101 2.94 17.44 17.96
N GLY A 102 2.09 16.48 18.23
CA GLY A 102 1.63 15.51 17.25
C GLY A 102 0.15 15.21 17.46
N PHE A 103 -0.32 14.19 16.78
CA PHE A 103 -1.65 13.61 16.98
C PHE A 103 -2.79 14.62 17.15
N GLY A 104 -3.04 15.40 16.09
CA GLY A 104 -4.16 16.33 16.08
C GLY A 104 -3.83 17.71 16.60
N SER A 105 -2.56 18.04 16.77
CA SER A 105 -2.15 19.38 17.24
C SER A 105 -2.62 20.50 16.32
N THR A 106 -2.82 20.25 15.03
CA THR A 106 -3.24 21.23 14.05
C THR A 106 -4.70 21.12 13.64
N GLY A 107 -5.26 19.91 13.71
CA GLY A 107 -6.61 19.64 13.23
C GLY A 107 -7.68 19.64 14.27
N ARG A 108 -7.34 19.90 15.49
CA ARG A 108 -8.30 19.86 16.57
C ARG A 108 -8.91 21.22 16.83
N SER A 109 -10.10 21.15 16.89
CA SER A 109 -10.85 22.26 17.45
C SER A 109 -11.14 21.95 18.91
#